data_aad43d144ea6b2084c853aae4dbfd5ea
#
_entry.id   aad43d144ea6b2084c853aae4dbfd5ea
#
_cell.length_a   1.000
_cell.length_b   1.000
_cell.length_c   1.000
_cell.angle_alpha   90.00
_cell.angle_beta   90.00
_cell.angle_gamma   90.00
#
_symmetry.space_group_name_H-M   'P 1'
#
loop_
_entity.id
_entity.type
_entity.pdbx_description
1 polymer ?
#
loop_
_entity_poly.entity_id
_entity_poly.type
_entity_poly.pdbx_seq_one_letter_code
_entity_poly.pdbx_strand_id
1 'polypeptide(L)'
;TEIIKTFGGCLRLFIVGAASMDAKVVEDFKAYGITTYLGYGLTECSPLVSCNHDGLFTTNTVGTPIPGVQVKIVEPGKDGNGEVMVKGPNVMLGYYLNEELTKATITEDGWIHTGDLGRFNEDHHLILSGRAKNMILTKNGENVYPEEIETLLNKNPYIAESMVLAKDVEGKG
;
A
#
# COMPACT_ATOMS: atom_id res chain seq x y z
N THR A 1 13.78 -5.60 -28.41
CA THR A 1 14.47 -6.57 -27.52
C THR A 1 13.65 -7.85 -27.43
N GLU A 2 14.26 -9.01 -27.13
CA GLU A 2 13.54 -10.28 -26.96
C GLU A 2 12.53 -10.20 -25.82
N ILE A 3 12.85 -9.48 -24.75
CA ILE A 3 11.95 -9.22 -23.60
C ILE A 3 10.61 -8.62 -24.07
N ILE A 4 10.63 -7.58 -24.92
CA ILE A 4 9.40 -6.99 -25.44
C ILE A 4 8.63 -8.00 -26.30
N LYS A 5 9.31 -8.85 -27.06
CA LYS A 5 8.66 -9.92 -27.84
C LYS A 5 7.99 -10.96 -26.96
N THR A 6 8.59 -11.30 -25.82
CA THR A 6 8.01 -12.23 -24.83
C THR A 6 6.67 -11.70 -24.30
N PHE A 7 6.52 -10.38 -24.18
CA PHE A 7 5.26 -9.71 -23.81
C PHE A 7 4.38 -9.35 -25.02
N GLY A 8 4.53 -10.06 -26.14
CA GLY A 8 3.70 -9.86 -27.33
C GLY A 8 4.09 -8.66 -28.21
N GLY A 9 5.20 -7.97 -27.92
CA GLY A 9 5.76 -6.90 -28.74
C GLY A 9 5.08 -5.53 -28.63
N CYS A 10 3.93 -5.44 -27.97
CA CYS A 10 3.10 -4.23 -27.92
C CYS A 10 2.91 -3.67 -26.50
N LEU A 11 3.49 -4.30 -25.48
CA LEU A 11 3.36 -3.85 -24.10
C LEU A 11 4.03 -2.47 -23.92
N ARG A 12 3.29 -1.49 -23.44
CA ARG A 12 3.75 -0.12 -23.18
C ARG A 12 3.64 0.28 -21.72
N LEU A 13 2.60 -0.24 -21.06
CA LEU A 13 2.24 0.09 -19.70
C LEU A 13 2.01 -1.19 -18.91
N PHE A 14 2.56 -1.23 -17.72
CA PHE A 14 2.37 -2.28 -16.74
C PHE A 14 1.88 -1.67 -15.42
N ILE A 15 0.72 -2.08 -14.95
CA ILE A 15 0.18 -1.61 -13.68
C ILE A 15 0.30 -2.75 -12.66
N VAL A 16 0.96 -2.48 -11.56
CA VAL A 16 1.18 -3.44 -10.47
C VAL A 16 0.40 -2.98 -9.26
N GLY A 17 -0.38 -3.88 -8.71
CA GLY A 17 -1.11 -3.68 -7.46
C GLY A 17 -0.97 -4.87 -6.53
N ALA A 18 -1.49 -4.74 -5.31
CA ALA A 18 -1.51 -5.77 -4.26
C ALA A 18 -0.15 -6.21 -3.69
N ALA A 19 0.97 -5.71 -4.20
CA ALA A 19 2.30 -5.98 -3.67
C ALA A 19 3.23 -4.78 -3.89
N SER A 20 4.22 -4.63 -3.02
CA SER A 20 5.33 -3.71 -3.26
C SER A 20 6.21 -4.24 -4.40
N MET A 21 6.75 -3.35 -5.22
CA MET A 21 7.70 -3.70 -6.27
C MET A 21 9.04 -3.03 -5.98
N ASP A 22 10.13 -3.76 -6.18
CA ASP A 22 11.47 -3.18 -6.04
C ASP A 22 11.69 -2.08 -7.08
N ALA A 23 12.22 -0.95 -6.63
CA ALA A 23 12.51 0.21 -7.48
C ALA A 23 13.41 -0.14 -8.67
N LYS A 24 14.37 -1.07 -8.46
CA LYS A 24 15.26 -1.53 -9.54
C LYS A 24 14.50 -2.25 -10.65
N VAL A 25 13.50 -3.06 -10.32
CA VAL A 25 12.67 -3.74 -11.32
C VAL A 25 11.90 -2.73 -12.16
N VAL A 26 11.38 -1.67 -11.54
CA VAL A 26 10.70 -0.59 -12.25
C VAL A 26 11.64 0.14 -13.21
N GLU A 27 12.87 0.43 -12.75
CA GLU A 27 13.92 1.07 -13.59
C GLU A 27 14.31 0.17 -14.76
N ASP A 28 14.46 -1.14 -14.53
CA ASP A 28 14.78 -2.13 -15.57
C ASP A 28 13.66 -2.18 -16.64
N PHE A 29 12.38 -2.21 -16.25
CA PHE A 29 11.27 -2.12 -17.20
C PHE A 29 11.27 -0.81 -18.00
N LYS A 30 11.55 0.31 -17.33
CA LYS A 30 11.68 1.61 -17.99
C LYS A 30 12.81 1.62 -19.02
N ALA A 31 13.95 0.99 -18.75
CA ALA A 31 15.05 0.85 -19.69
C ALA A 31 14.66 0.05 -20.94
N TYR A 32 13.68 -0.85 -20.84
CA TYR A 32 13.09 -1.57 -21.98
C TYR A 32 11.96 -0.80 -22.69
N GLY A 33 11.64 0.41 -22.25
CA GLY A 33 10.57 1.23 -22.82
C GLY A 33 9.16 0.84 -22.33
N ILE A 34 9.08 0.13 -21.20
CA ILE A 34 7.82 -0.25 -20.58
C ILE A 34 7.61 0.63 -19.34
N THR A 35 6.55 1.43 -19.34
CA THR A 35 6.16 2.22 -18.17
C THR A 35 5.53 1.33 -17.13
N THR A 36 5.96 1.43 -15.88
CA THR A 36 5.37 0.67 -14.76
C THR A 36 4.76 1.62 -13.74
N TYR A 37 3.49 1.44 -13.43
CA TYR A 37 2.79 2.18 -12.39
C TYR A 37 2.48 1.27 -11.21
N LEU A 38 2.65 1.81 -10.01
CA LEU A 38 2.21 1.17 -8.79
C LEU A 38 0.81 1.72 -8.43
N GLY A 39 -0.10 0.81 -8.12
CA GLY A 39 -1.45 1.15 -7.67
C GLY A 39 -1.76 0.50 -6.33
N TYR A 40 -2.58 1.17 -5.56
CA TYR A 40 -3.13 0.67 -4.30
C TYR A 40 -4.63 0.54 -4.40
N GLY A 41 -5.13 -0.49 -3.77
CA GLY A 41 -6.55 -0.69 -3.62
C GLY A 41 -6.90 -1.97 -2.86
N LEU A 42 -8.18 -2.17 -2.68
CA LEU A 42 -8.77 -3.30 -1.97
C LEU A 42 -10.10 -3.67 -2.63
N THR A 43 -10.53 -4.89 -2.44
CA THR A 43 -11.77 -5.42 -3.02
C THR A 43 -12.98 -4.54 -2.68
N GLU A 44 -13.02 -4.03 -1.47
CA GLU A 44 -14.04 -3.13 -0.93
C GLU A 44 -14.09 -1.76 -1.65
N CYS A 45 -13.09 -1.45 -2.47
CA CYS A 45 -13.00 -0.21 -3.28
C CYS A 45 -12.98 -0.47 -4.79
N SER A 46 -13.38 -1.63 -5.29
CA SER A 46 -13.70 -1.99 -6.69
C SER A 46 -12.60 -1.82 -7.75
N PRO A 47 -11.38 -2.22 -7.61
CA PRO A 47 -10.53 -2.32 -6.43
C PRO A 47 -9.65 -1.07 -6.20
N LEU A 48 -9.53 -0.14 -7.18
CA LEU A 48 -8.48 0.88 -7.23
C LEU A 48 -8.82 2.12 -6.38
N VAL A 49 -7.86 2.54 -5.58
CA VAL A 49 -7.92 3.74 -4.74
C VAL A 49 -6.96 4.82 -5.22
N SER A 50 -5.70 4.45 -5.46
CA SER A 50 -4.67 5.37 -5.93
C SER A 50 -3.74 4.69 -6.92
N CYS A 51 -3.07 5.48 -7.76
CA CYS A 51 -2.13 4.98 -8.75
C CYS A 51 -1.09 6.05 -9.10
N ASN A 52 0.13 5.63 -9.44
CA ASN A 52 1.06 6.50 -10.12
C ASN A 52 0.53 6.85 -11.52
N HIS A 53 0.96 7.98 -12.05
CA HIS A 53 0.62 8.40 -13.40
C HIS A 53 1.77 9.18 -14.06
N ASP A 54 1.67 9.50 -15.33
CA ASP A 54 2.70 10.19 -16.10
C ASP A 54 3.17 11.48 -15.42
N GLY A 55 4.50 11.64 -15.33
CA GLY A 55 5.15 12.81 -14.74
C GLY A 55 5.25 12.83 -13.21
N LEU A 56 4.58 11.91 -12.51
CA LEU A 56 4.55 11.85 -11.03
C LEU A 56 4.94 10.46 -10.50
N PHE A 57 5.76 9.73 -11.24
CA PHE A 57 6.25 8.44 -10.78
C PHE A 57 7.34 8.65 -9.71
N THR A 58 7.08 8.18 -8.51
CA THR A 58 8.07 8.09 -7.44
C THR A 58 8.10 6.66 -6.94
N THR A 59 9.27 6.06 -6.89
CA THR A 59 9.47 4.76 -6.24
C THR A 59 9.06 4.86 -4.77
N ASN A 60 8.48 3.81 -4.22
CA ASN A 60 7.97 3.71 -2.85
C ASN A 60 6.66 4.47 -2.57
N THR A 61 5.95 4.96 -3.59
CA THR A 61 4.60 5.50 -3.43
C THR A 61 3.61 4.76 -4.31
N VAL A 62 2.37 4.78 -3.92
CA VAL A 62 1.24 4.25 -4.72
C VAL A 62 0.47 5.38 -5.42
N GLY A 63 1.14 6.51 -5.61
CA GLY A 63 0.63 7.65 -6.35
C GLY A 63 -0.44 8.46 -5.63
N THR A 64 -1.25 9.13 -6.42
CA THR A 64 -2.35 9.97 -5.93
C THR A 64 -3.68 9.24 -6.03
N PRO A 65 -4.69 9.61 -5.21
CA PRO A 65 -6.04 9.09 -5.36
C PRO A 65 -6.58 9.28 -6.79
N ILE A 66 -7.27 8.26 -7.31
CA ILE A 66 -7.89 8.35 -8.63
C ILE A 66 -9.03 9.38 -8.64
N PRO A 67 -9.39 9.95 -9.80
CA PRO A 67 -10.46 10.95 -9.90
C PRO A 67 -11.76 10.48 -9.25
N GLY A 68 -12.33 11.32 -8.39
CA GLY A 68 -13.58 11.05 -7.65
C GLY A 68 -13.39 10.27 -6.34
N VAL A 69 -12.19 9.80 -6.04
CA VAL A 69 -11.86 9.13 -4.78
C VAL A 69 -11.14 10.09 -3.85
N GLN A 70 -11.54 10.09 -2.60
CA GLN A 70 -10.93 10.85 -1.52
C GLN A 70 -10.21 9.90 -0.57
N VAL A 71 -9.03 10.30 -0.12
CA VAL A 71 -8.23 9.57 0.87
C VAL A 71 -7.86 10.51 2.00
N LYS A 72 -7.98 10.06 3.23
CA LYS A 72 -7.48 10.77 4.42
C LYS A 72 -6.68 9.83 5.31
N ILE A 73 -5.76 10.39 6.07
CA ILE A 73 -5.02 9.69 7.11
C ILE A 73 -5.62 10.09 8.46
N VAL A 74 -6.00 9.09 9.25
CA VAL A 74 -6.68 9.29 10.53
C VAL A 74 -5.74 8.87 11.66
N GLU A 75 -5.76 9.65 12.74
CA GLU A 75 -4.94 9.44 13.93
C GLU A 75 -3.45 9.20 13.64
N PRO A 76 -2.80 10.12 12.88
CA PRO A 76 -1.40 9.95 12.54
C PRO A 76 -0.52 9.97 13.80
N GLY A 77 0.39 9.01 13.88
CA GLY A 77 1.43 8.96 14.90
C GLY A 77 2.49 10.05 14.70
N LYS A 78 3.53 10.02 15.55
CA LYS A 78 4.66 10.96 15.44
C LYS A 78 5.43 10.85 14.13
N ASP A 79 5.38 9.69 13.49
CA ASP A 79 5.98 9.38 12.19
C ASP A 79 5.10 9.78 10.99
N GLY A 80 3.92 10.36 11.27
CA GLY A 80 2.94 10.78 10.29
C GLY A 80 2.09 9.64 9.71
N ASN A 81 2.38 8.39 10.06
CA ASN A 81 1.57 7.25 9.63
C ASN A 81 0.29 7.16 10.48
N GLY A 82 -0.83 6.95 9.82
CA GLY A 82 -2.13 6.70 10.45
C GLY A 82 -2.97 5.80 9.57
N GLU A 83 -4.18 5.49 10.02
CA GLU A 83 -5.07 4.66 9.21
C GLU A 83 -5.50 5.38 7.93
N VAL A 84 -5.39 4.69 6.82
CA VAL A 84 -5.87 5.14 5.52
C VAL A 84 -7.38 4.93 5.47
N MET A 85 -8.15 6.01 5.32
CA MET A 85 -9.58 5.93 5.06
C MET A 85 -9.89 6.43 3.65
N VAL A 86 -10.85 5.80 3.00
CA VAL A 86 -11.23 6.06 1.61
C VAL A 86 -12.72 6.39 1.51
N LYS A 87 -13.06 7.34 0.65
CA LYS A 87 -14.44 7.67 0.29
C LYS A 87 -14.54 7.93 -1.20
N GLY A 88 -15.53 7.37 -1.84
CA GLY A 88 -15.74 7.58 -3.27
C GLY A 88 -16.82 6.66 -3.85
N PRO A 89 -17.15 6.86 -5.12
CA PRO A 89 -18.16 6.04 -5.81
C PRO A 89 -17.71 4.58 -6.01
N ASN A 90 -16.44 4.28 -5.82
CA ASN A 90 -15.83 2.95 -5.88
C ASN A 90 -15.97 2.15 -4.58
N VAL A 91 -16.37 2.78 -3.47
CA VAL A 91 -16.56 2.09 -2.19
C VAL A 91 -17.79 1.18 -2.29
N MET A 92 -17.65 -0.05 -1.79
CA MET A 92 -18.73 -1.06 -1.76
C MET A 92 -19.95 -0.57 -0.99
N LEU A 93 -21.11 -1.15 -1.25
CA LEU A 93 -22.33 -0.90 -0.48
C LEU A 93 -22.32 -1.58 0.89
N GLY A 94 -21.52 -2.61 1.07
CA GLY A 94 -21.37 -3.37 2.30
C GLY A 94 -21.11 -4.85 2.06
N TYR A 95 -20.92 -5.57 3.16
CA TYR A 95 -20.75 -7.03 3.14
C TYR A 95 -22.10 -7.73 3.06
N TYR A 96 -22.21 -8.72 2.16
CA TYR A 96 -23.44 -9.45 1.95
C TYR A 96 -23.93 -10.17 3.21
N LEU A 97 -25.17 -9.90 3.61
CA LEU A 97 -25.81 -10.43 4.83
C LEU A 97 -25.02 -10.20 6.12
N ASN A 98 -24.18 -9.19 6.18
CA ASN A 98 -23.41 -8.86 7.36
C ASN A 98 -23.42 -7.34 7.64
N GLU A 99 -24.55 -6.87 8.17
CA GLU A 99 -24.72 -5.43 8.50
C GLU A 99 -23.80 -4.99 9.63
N GLU A 100 -23.51 -5.86 10.59
CA GLU A 100 -22.64 -5.52 11.73
C GLU A 100 -21.23 -5.18 11.22
N LEU A 101 -20.64 -6.06 10.42
CA LEU A 101 -19.33 -5.82 9.83
C LEU A 101 -19.36 -4.62 8.88
N THR A 102 -20.43 -4.43 8.14
CA THR A 102 -20.59 -3.27 7.26
C THR A 102 -20.53 -1.96 8.06
N LYS A 103 -21.30 -1.86 9.14
CA LYS A 103 -21.30 -0.68 10.02
C LYS A 103 -19.98 -0.47 10.76
N ALA A 104 -19.25 -1.54 11.06
CA ALA A 104 -17.92 -1.46 11.64
C ALA A 104 -16.86 -0.99 10.64
N THR A 105 -17.08 -1.24 9.34
CA THR A 105 -16.11 -0.94 8.29
C THR A 105 -16.40 0.37 7.57
N ILE A 106 -17.68 0.72 7.39
CA ILE A 106 -18.08 1.94 6.66
C ILE A 106 -18.80 2.87 7.63
N THR A 107 -18.28 4.09 7.75
CA THR A 107 -18.89 5.13 8.59
C THR A 107 -20.19 5.65 7.98
N GLU A 108 -21.05 6.28 8.79
CA GLU A 108 -22.35 6.83 8.34
C GLU A 108 -22.20 7.87 7.21
N ASP A 109 -21.10 8.61 7.20
CA ASP A 109 -20.76 9.58 6.17
C ASP A 109 -20.01 9.00 4.97
N GLY A 110 -19.88 7.67 4.89
CA GLY A 110 -19.42 6.92 3.72
C GLY A 110 -17.90 6.78 3.58
N TRP A 111 -17.13 6.94 4.65
CA TRP A 111 -15.72 6.57 4.67
C TRP A 111 -15.56 5.10 5.04
N ILE A 112 -14.67 4.42 4.33
CA ILE A 112 -14.28 3.04 4.65
C ILE A 112 -12.97 3.01 5.42
N HIS A 113 -12.94 2.25 6.50
CA HIS A 113 -11.74 1.86 7.23
C HIS A 113 -11.03 0.76 6.44
N THR A 114 -9.83 1.04 5.92
CA THR A 114 -9.11 0.06 5.11
C THR A 114 -8.30 -0.92 5.95
N GLY A 115 -7.96 -0.54 7.17
CA GLY A 115 -7.04 -1.26 8.03
C GLY A 115 -5.60 -1.18 7.55
N ASP A 116 -5.30 -0.37 6.52
CA ASP A 116 -3.95 -0.08 6.06
C ASP A 116 -3.42 1.18 6.73
N LEU A 117 -2.13 1.21 7.03
CA LEU A 117 -1.43 2.36 7.57
C LEU A 117 -0.60 3.03 6.48
N GLY A 118 -0.58 4.36 6.52
CA GLY A 118 0.17 5.13 5.55
C GLY A 118 0.20 6.62 5.87
N ARG A 119 0.84 7.36 4.98
CA ARG A 119 0.96 8.82 5.02
C ARG A 119 1.03 9.41 3.63
N PHE A 120 0.82 10.70 3.50
CA PHE A 120 1.15 11.44 2.30
C PHE A 120 2.56 12.03 2.40
N ASN A 121 3.29 12.02 1.29
CA ASN A 121 4.53 12.80 1.16
C ASN A 121 4.22 14.27 0.81
N GLU A 122 5.27 15.08 0.65
CA GLU A 122 5.16 16.51 0.31
C GLU A 122 4.46 16.77 -1.05
N ASP A 123 4.56 15.81 -1.98
CA ASP A 123 3.93 15.86 -3.30
C ASP A 123 2.50 15.29 -3.30
N HIS A 124 1.92 15.03 -2.13
CA HIS A 124 0.61 14.39 -1.95
C HIS A 124 0.48 12.99 -2.55
N HIS A 125 1.58 12.25 -2.67
CA HIS A 125 1.54 10.82 -3.01
C HIS A 125 1.35 9.99 -1.75
N LEU A 126 0.50 8.98 -1.85
CA LEU A 126 0.25 8.02 -0.76
C LEU A 126 1.42 7.04 -0.64
N ILE A 127 1.92 6.89 0.57
CA ILE A 127 2.91 5.89 0.99
C ILE A 127 2.22 4.95 1.95
N LEU A 128 2.30 3.65 1.70
CA LEU A 128 1.79 2.62 2.59
C LEU A 128 2.92 2.08 3.46
N SER A 129 2.65 1.90 4.74
CA SER A 129 3.63 1.41 5.73
C SER A 129 3.34 -0.01 6.20
N GLY A 130 2.09 -0.48 6.09
CA GLY A 130 1.69 -1.83 6.46
C GLY A 130 0.24 -1.92 6.89
N ARG A 131 -0.10 -3.01 7.60
CA ARG A 131 -1.45 -3.24 8.13
C ARG A 131 -1.52 -2.84 9.60
N ALA A 132 -2.60 -2.16 9.98
CA ALA A 132 -2.82 -1.74 11.37
C ALA A 132 -2.76 -2.92 12.37
N LYS A 133 -3.33 -4.05 11.99
CA LYS A 133 -3.34 -5.27 12.82
C LYS A 133 -1.96 -5.94 12.99
N ASN A 134 -1.00 -5.64 12.11
CA ASN A 134 0.34 -6.21 12.12
C ASN A 134 1.35 -5.27 12.81
N MET A 135 1.00 -4.00 12.98
CA MET A 135 1.86 -3.01 13.62
C MET A 135 2.24 -3.46 15.04
N ILE A 136 3.52 -3.39 15.34
CA ILE A 136 4.08 -3.73 16.65
C ILE A 136 4.36 -2.44 17.40
N LEU A 137 3.70 -2.27 18.55
CA LEU A 137 3.99 -1.17 19.45
C LEU A 137 5.11 -1.60 20.41
N THR A 138 6.24 -0.90 20.37
CA THR A 138 7.35 -1.15 21.28
C THR A 138 7.05 -0.65 22.69
N LYS A 139 7.78 -1.13 23.69
CA LYS A 139 7.68 -0.65 25.09
C LYS A 139 7.94 0.87 25.21
N ASN A 140 8.69 1.45 24.29
CA ASN A 140 9.00 2.89 24.25
C ASN A 140 7.90 3.71 23.54
N GLY A 141 6.82 3.07 23.08
CA GLY A 141 5.72 3.73 22.36
C GLY A 141 6.04 4.05 20.89
N GLU A 142 7.03 3.37 20.30
CA GLU A 142 7.37 3.50 18.89
C GLU A 142 6.62 2.45 18.07
N ASN A 143 6.10 2.85 16.92
CA ASN A 143 5.47 1.97 15.95
C ASN A 143 6.56 1.28 15.12
N VAL A 144 6.46 -0.03 14.99
CA VAL A 144 7.28 -0.85 14.09
C VAL A 144 6.36 -1.50 13.08
N TYR A 145 6.69 -1.34 11.81
CA TYR A 145 5.96 -1.92 10.69
C TYR A 145 6.71 -3.14 10.17
N PRO A 146 6.25 -4.37 10.46
CA PRO A 146 6.90 -5.62 10.05
C PRO A 146 7.21 -5.66 8.55
N GLU A 147 6.26 -5.21 7.74
CA GLU A 147 6.35 -5.24 6.28
C GLU A 147 7.51 -4.40 5.72
N GLU A 148 7.85 -3.28 6.38
CA GLU A 148 9.00 -2.45 5.98
C GLU A 148 10.32 -3.19 6.22
N ILE A 149 10.44 -3.87 7.35
CA ILE A 149 11.64 -4.66 7.71
C ILE A 149 11.76 -5.87 6.80
N GLU A 150 10.67 -6.60 6.60
CA GLU A 150 10.61 -7.77 5.70
C GLU A 150 11.01 -7.38 4.27
N THR A 151 10.52 -6.25 3.77
CA THR A 151 10.89 -5.72 2.46
C THR A 151 12.39 -5.47 2.34
N LEU A 152 13.03 -4.96 3.40
CA LEU A 152 14.48 -4.75 3.42
C LEU A 152 15.26 -6.05 3.48
N LEU A 153 14.83 -7.01 4.30
CA LEU A 153 15.46 -8.31 4.44
C LEU A 153 15.38 -9.12 3.14
N ASN A 154 14.22 -9.12 2.50
CA ASN A 154 13.95 -9.86 1.27
C ASN A 154 14.70 -9.31 0.04
N LYS A 155 15.36 -8.14 0.13
CA LYS A 155 16.31 -7.68 -0.90
C LYS A 155 17.60 -8.48 -0.94
N ASN A 156 17.91 -9.24 0.13
CA ASN A 156 19.10 -10.08 0.16
C ASN A 156 18.86 -11.35 -0.68
N PRO A 157 19.69 -11.64 -1.70
CA PRO A 157 19.50 -12.79 -2.59
C PRO A 157 19.58 -14.17 -1.90
N TYR A 158 20.07 -14.21 -0.66
CA TYR A 158 20.14 -15.44 0.15
C TYR A 158 18.92 -15.63 1.06
N ILE A 159 17.99 -14.67 1.09
CA ILE A 159 16.76 -14.75 1.87
C ILE A 159 15.60 -14.94 0.89
N ALA A 160 14.96 -16.08 0.93
CA ALA A 160 13.81 -16.37 0.08
C ALA A 160 12.55 -15.67 0.59
N GLU A 161 12.37 -15.65 1.91
CA GLU A 161 11.21 -15.06 2.59
C GLU A 161 11.58 -14.75 4.04
N SER A 162 11.02 -13.68 4.59
CA SER A 162 11.20 -13.28 5.99
C SER A 162 9.87 -12.94 6.64
N MET A 163 9.77 -13.13 7.96
CA MET A 163 8.64 -12.75 8.77
C MET A 163 9.13 -12.09 10.05
N VAL A 164 8.58 -10.90 10.34
CA VAL A 164 8.90 -10.14 11.56
C VAL A 164 7.76 -10.29 12.55
N LEU A 165 8.06 -10.76 13.74
CA LEU A 165 7.10 -11.01 14.81
C LEU A 165 7.53 -10.30 16.11
N ALA A 166 6.54 -9.79 16.85
CA ALA A 166 6.77 -9.38 18.22
C ALA A 166 6.94 -10.61 19.12
N LYS A 167 7.97 -10.60 19.96
CA LYS A 167 8.12 -11.59 21.04
C LYS A 167 8.29 -10.86 22.37
N ASP A 168 7.39 -11.09 23.29
CA ASP A 168 7.58 -10.67 24.67
C ASP A 168 8.71 -11.48 25.29
N VAL A 169 9.83 -10.82 25.56
CA VAL A 169 10.92 -11.41 26.34
C VAL A 169 10.61 -11.12 27.81
N GLU A 170 10.02 -12.10 28.49
CA GLU A 170 9.88 -12.04 29.94
C GLU A 170 11.26 -11.90 30.59
N GLY A 171 11.46 -10.84 31.36
CA GLY A 171 12.53 -10.77 32.35
C GLY A 171 13.80 -9.97 31.97
N LYS A 172 13.75 -8.93 31.14
CA LYS A 172 14.75 -7.87 31.14
C LYS A 172 14.05 -6.51 31.26
N GLY A 173 13.90 -6.05 32.50
CA GLY A 173 13.67 -4.66 32.85
C GLY A 173 14.91 -3.84 32.64
#